data_9bf236cfbfd62cf376a7ddf8229227ec
#
_entry.id   9bf236cfbfd62cf376a7ddf8229227ec
#
_cell.length_a   1.000
_cell.length_b   1.000
_cell.length_c   1.000
_cell.angle_alpha   90.00
_cell.angle_beta   90.00
_cell.angle_gamma   90.00
#
_symmetry.space_group_name_H-M   'P 1'
#
loop_
_entity.id
_entity.type
_entity.pdbx_description
1 polymer ?
#
loop_
_entity_poly.entity_id
_entity_poly.type
_entity_poly.pdbx_seq_one_letter_code
_entity_poly.pdbx_strand_id
1 'polypeptide(L)'
;PNRGAPPVTSDTAEEVEKLRWAERWGADTVMDLSPGADLDATRKAIIQNSNVPIGTVPIYSMILGRKIEDLDAAMVLATLEHQAQQGVDYFTIHAGVLREHLPFVRKRLIGIVSRGGSLLAKWMLHHGEQNLMYQLWDEICEIMRRYDVSFSLGDGLRPGGLADATDAAQLAELAVLGELTEKAWRHGCQVMVEGPGHVPFDQIEYNMKLQRRVCHGAPFYVLGPL
;
A
#
# COMPACT_ATOMS: atom_id res chain seq x y z
N PRO A 1 -0.31 13.59 -1.50
CA PRO A 1 -0.22 13.63 -0.04
C PRO A 1 -1.10 12.56 0.60
N ASN A 2 -0.56 11.85 1.59
CA ASN A 2 -1.30 10.87 2.38
C ASN A 2 -2.15 11.61 3.41
N ARG A 3 -3.44 11.31 3.46
CA ARG A 3 -4.38 11.93 4.38
C ARG A 3 -5.26 10.89 5.04
N GLY A 4 -5.59 11.09 6.31
CA GLY A 4 -6.51 10.27 7.06
C GLY A 4 -7.01 11.00 8.28
N ALA A 5 -8.31 10.93 8.54
CA ALA A 5 -8.89 11.43 9.76
C ALA A 5 -8.49 10.54 10.93
N PRO A 6 -7.82 11.06 11.97
CA PRO A 6 -7.81 10.37 13.25
C PRO A 6 -9.23 10.33 13.81
N PRO A 7 -9.62 9.29 14.56
CA PRO A 7 -11.00 9.07 15.02
C PRO A 7 -11.62 10.21 15.85
N VAL A 8 -10.86 11.24 16.17
CA VAL A 8 -11.22 12.29 17.14
C VAL A 8 -11.12 13.71 16.61
N THR A 9 -10.62 13.94 15.38
CA THR A 9 -10.21 15.30 14.98
C THR A 9 -10.63 15.77 13.60
N SER A 10 -11.34 14.97 12.80
CA SER A 10 -11.73 15.40 11.45
C SER A 10 -13.01 14.72 10.99
N ASP A 11 -13.92 15.48 10.41
CA ASP A 11 -15.12 14.98 9.76
C ASP A 11 -14.96 14.92 8.23
N THR A 12 -16.00 14.44 7.53
CA THR A 12 -16.00 14.31 6.06
C THR A 12 -15.80 15.66 5.35
N ALA A 13 -16.33 16.75 5.88
CA ALA A 13 -16.20 18.08 5.29
C ALA A 13 -14.74 18.59 5.40
N GLU A 14 -14.11 18.38 6.55
CA GLU A 14 -12.72 18.70 6.76
C GLU A 14 -11.77 17.87 5.88
N GLU A 15 -12.08 16.58 5.64
CA GLU A 15 -11.29 15.74 4.73
C GLU A 15 -11.40 16.25 3.27
N VAL A 16 -12.56 16.69 2.83
CA VAL A 16 -12.73 17.34 1.51
C VAL A 16 -11.99 18.69 1.45
N GLU A 17 -11.96 19.46 2.52
CA GLU A 17 -11.15 20.68 2.56
C GLU A 17 -9.65 20.38 2.46
N LYS A 18 -9.16 19.39 3.17
CA LYS A 18 -7.76 18.92 3.05
C LYS A 18 -7.42 18.45 1.63
N LEU A 19 -8.34 17.77 0.94
CA LEU A 19 -8.19 17.41 -0.46
C LEU A 19 -7.98 18.66 -1.32
N ARG A 20 -8.86 19.66 -1.21
CA ARG A 20 -8.75 20.92 -1.97
C ARG A 20 -7.44 21.65 -1.71
N TRP A 21 -6.96 21.64 -0.47
CA TRP A 21 -5.65 22.18 -0.13
C TRP A 21 -4.51 21.40 -0.79
N ALA A 22 -4.57 20.08 -0.80
CA ALA A 22 -3.58 19.24 -1.46
C ALA A 22 -3.49 19.56 -2.97
N GLU A 23 -4.64 19.61 -3.66
CA GLU A 23 -4.73 19.96 -5.09
C GLU A 23 -4.18 21.37 -5.36
N ARG A 24 -4.59 22.35 -4.55
CA ARG A 24 -4.14 23.75 -4.67
C ARG A 24 -2.62 23.88 -4.58
N TRP A 25 -1.98 23.01 -3.79
CA TRP A 25 -0.53 23.02 -3.62
C TRP A 25 0.18 22.02 -4.53
N GLY A 26 -0.46 21.55 -5.58
CA GLY A 26 0.14 20.80 -6.68
C GLY A 26 0.25 19.29 -6.41
N ALA A 27 -0.65 18.72 -5.64
CA ALA A 27 -0.74 17.26 -5.56
C ALA A 27 -1.26 16.68 -6.89
N ASP A 28 -0.51 15.78 -7.50
CA ASP A 28 -0.90 15.07 -8.72
C ASP A 28 -1.83 13.91 -8.42
N THR A 29 -1.85 13.43 -7.18
CA THR A 29 -2.75 12.38 -6.67
C THR A 29 -2.87 12.49 -5.15
N VAL A 30 -3.97 12.01 -4.59
CA VAL A 30 -4.21 12.00 -3.13
C VAL A 30 -4.59 10.60 -2.68
N MET A 31 -4.04 10.18 -1.54
CA MET A 31 -4.38 8.90 -0.92
C MET A 31 -5.28 9.14 0.30
N ASP A 32 -6.46 8.51 0.29
CA ASP A 32 -7.37 8.47 1.44
C ASP A 32 -6.92 7.37 2.41
N LEU A 33 -6.44 7.78 3.57
CA LEU A 33 -6.02 6.92 4.67
C LEU A 33 -6.94 7.05 5.88
N SER A 34 -8.16 7.54 5.70
CA SER A 34 -9.11 7.81 6.78
C SER A 34 -9.38 6.55 7.62
N PRO A 35 -9.25 6.63 8.96
CA PRO A 35 -9.54 5.53 9.86
C PRO A 35 -10.91 5.63 10.53
N GLY A 36 -11.78 6.55 10.11
CA GLY A 36 -13.06 6.89 10.75
C GLY A 36 -14.13 5.80 10.66
N ALA A 37 -15.24 6.02 11.36
CA ALA A 37 -16.35 5.06 11.41
C ALA A 37 -17.19 5.03 10.11
N ASP A 38 -17.23 6.13 9.36
CA ASP A 38 -17.98 6.24 8.10
C ASP A 38 -17.02 6.40 6.90
N LEU A 39 -16.21 5.37 6.69
CA LEU A 39 -15.20 5.37 5.62
C LEU A 39 -15.82 5.49 4.24
N ASP A 40 -16.95 4.85 4.00
CA ASP A 40 -17.57 4.82 2.69
C ASP A 40 -18.14 6.17 2.28
N ALA A 41 -18.81 6.88 3.18
CA ALA A 41 -19.31 8.22 2.91
C ALA A 41 -18.16 9.23 2.73
N THR A 42 -17.13 9.14 3.56
CA THR A 42 -15.95 10.00 3.44
C THR A 42 -15.21 9.77 2.12
N ARG A 43 -14.95 8.50 1.74
CA ARG A 43 -14.31 8.16 0.46
C ARG A 43 -15.13 8.66 -0.73
N LYS A 44 -16.45 8.42 -0.71
CA LYS A 44 -17.35 8.92 -1.75
C LYS A 44 -17.30 10.43 -1.89
N ALA A 45 -17.32 11.17 -0.77
CA ALA A 45 -17.19 12.62 -0.78
C ALA A 45 -15.84 13.09 -1.32
N ILE A 46 -14.73 12.43 -0.96
CA ILE A 46 -13.40 12.72 -1.49
C ILE A 46 -13.38 12.51 -3.00
N ILE A 47 -13.81 11.34 -3.50
CA ILE A 47 -13.83 11.02 -4.93
C ILE A 47 -14.69 12.01 -5.71
N GLN A 48 -15.87 12.37 -5.21
CA GLN A 48 -16.78 13.30 -5.87
C GLN A 48 -16.27 14.74 -5.93
N ASN A 49 -15.36 15.13 -5.07
CA ASN A 49 -14.79 16.47 -5.00
C ASN A 49 -13.34 16.57 -5.51
N SER A 50 -12.75 15.46 -5.97
CA SER A 50 -11.39 15.43 -6.46
C SER A 50 -11.29 15.70 -7.95
N ASN A 51 -10.24 16.45 -8.34
CA ASN A 51 -9.80 16.63 -9.73
C ASN A 51 -8.53 15.80 -10.05
N VAL A 52 -8.04 15.02 -9.09
CA VAL A 52 -6.85 14.18 -9.22
C VAL A 52 -7.17 12.74 -8.82
N PRO A 53 -6.42 11.75 -9.30
CA PRO A 53 -6.63 10.35 -8.91
C PRO A 53 -6.60 10.14 -7.40
N ILE A 54 -7.52 9.29 -6.91
CA ILE A 54 -7.64 8.95 -5.49
C ILE A 54 -7.21 7.51 -5.25
N GLY A 55 -6.26 7.34 -4.33
CA GLY A 55 -5.82 6.03 -3.86
C GLY A 55 -6.32 5.68 -2.47
N THR A 56 -6.37 4.39 -2.18
CA THR A 56 -6.67 3.88 -0.84
C THR A 56 -5.72 2.76 -0.41
N VAL A 57 -5.78 2.41 0.86
CA VAL A 57 -5.10 1.22 1.44
C VAL A 57 -6.19 0.26 1.95
N PRO A 58 -6.74 -0.62 1.12
CA PRO A 58 -7.94 -1.38 1.42
C PRO A 58 -7.89 -2.20 2.70
N ILE A 59 -6.71 -2.72 3.07
CA ILE A 59 -6.55 -3.50 4.31
C ILE A 59 -7.00 -2.74 5.57
N TYR A 60 -6.94 -1.40 5.56
CA TYR A 60 -7.40 -0.62 6.72
C TYR A 60 -8.92 -0.66 6.88
N SER A 61 -9.67 -0.71 5.77
CA SER A 61 -11.12 -0.92 5.79
C SER A 61 -11.49 -2.34 6.19
N MET A 62 -10.71 -3.34 5.73
CA MET A 62 -10.96 -4.75 6.02
C MET A 62 -10.95 -5.09 7.51
N ILE A 63 -10.13 -4.37 8.29
CA ILE A 63 -9.98 -4.61 9.73
C ILE A 63 -10.77 -3.64 10.61
N LEU A 64 -11.63 -2.80 10.03
CA LEU A 64 -12.44 -1.86 10.81
C LEU A 64 -13.42 -2.62 11.73
N GLY A 65 -13.26 -2.45 13.04
CA GLY A 65 -14.06 -3.14 14.04
C GLY A 65 -13.80 -4.65 14.16
N ARG A 66 -12.71 -5.16 13.56
CA ARG A 66 -12.35 -6.59 13.54
C ARG A 66 -10.88 -6.79 13.89
N LYS A 67 -10.51 -8.02 14.19
CA LYS A 67 -9.11 -8.40 14.33
C LYS A 67 -8.53 -8.77 12.97
N ILE A 68 -7.23 -8.55 12.78
CA ILE A 68 -6.56 -8.95 11.54
C ILE A 68 -6.62 -10.45 11.31
N GLU A 69 -6.65 -11.23 12.38
CA GLU A 69 -6.74 -12.69 12.34
C GLU A 69 -8.05 -13.20 11.73
N ASP A 70 -9.10 -12.38 11.72
CA ASP A 70 -10.40 -12.73 11.13
C ASP A 70 -10.45 -12.48 9.60
N LEU A 71 -9.36 -11.94 9.01
CA LEU A 71 -9.29 -11.67 7.57
C LEU A 71 -9.26 -12.96 6.77
N ASP A 72 -10.14 -13.06 5.77
CA ASP A 72 -10.23 -14.16 4.83
C ASP A 72 -10.25 -13.70 3.36
N ALA A 73 -10.17 -14.66 2.43
CA ALA A 73 -10.15 -14.39 1.00
C ALA A 73 -11.41 -13.66 0.51
N ALA A 74 -12.58 -14.05 0.99
CA ALA A 74 -13.84 -13.43 0.58
C ALA A 74 -13.92 -11.97 1.00
N MET A 75 -13.46 -11.67 2.21
CA MET A 75 -13.40 -10.30 2.74
C MET A 75 -12.43 -9.42 1.96
N VAL A 76 -11.24 -9.95 1.60
CA VAL A 76 -10.26 -9.22 0.78
C VAL A 76 -10.88 -8.86 -0.55
N LEU A 77 -11.38 -9.82 -1.31
CA LEU A 77 -11.93 -9.61 -2.64
C LEU A 77 -13.17 -8.71 -2.63
N ALA A 78 -14.10 -8.92 -1.69
CA ALA A 78 -15.29 -8.09 -1.55
C ALA A 78 -14.96 -6.63 -1.23
N THR A 79 -13.96 -6.37 -0.36
CA THR A 79 -13.54 -5.01 -0.03
C THR A 79 -12.90 -4.31 -1.22
N LEU A 80 -12.03 -5.00 -1.97
CA LEU A 80 -11.40 -4.45 -3.17
C LEU A 80 -12.44 -4.12 -4.23
N GLU A 81 -13.35 -5.05 -4.52
CA GLU A 81 -14.41 -4.82 -5.49
C GLU A 81 -15.33 -3.68 -5.08
N HIS A 82 -15.72 -3.60 -3.80
CA HIS A 82 -16.53 -2.51 -3.28
C HIS A 82 -15.88 -1.13 -3.48
N GLN A 83 -14.59 -0.99 -3.13
CA GLN A 83 -13.87 0.28 -3.30
C GLN A 83 -13.62 0.62 -4.78
N ALA A 84 -13.38 -0.38 -5.62
CA ALA A 84 -13.28 -0.19 -7.06
C ALA A 84 -14.60 0.32 -7.67
N GLN A 85 -15.75 -0.22 -7.23
CA GLN A 85 -17.08 0.25 -7.62
C GLN A 85 -17.38 1.69 -7.16
N GLN A 86 -16.75 2.15 -6.09
CA GLN A 86 -16.84 3.54 -5.64
C GLN A 86 -16.06 4.51 -6.52
N GLY A 87 -15.17 4.02 -7.40
CA GLY A 87 -14.34 4.84 -8.30
C GLY A 87 -12.97 5.20 -7.74
N VAL A 88 -12.40 4.38 -6.86
CA VAL A 88 -11.00 4.54 -6.44
C VAL A 88 -10.07 4.23 -7.62
N ASP A 89 -9.07 5.08 -7.85
CA ASP A 89 -8.19 5.00 -9.03
C ASP A 89 -6.99 4.06 -8.82
N TYR A 90 -6.53 3.90 -7.58
CA TYR A 90 -5.43 2.97 -7.28
C TYR A 90 -5.48 2.42 -5.85
N PHE A 91 -4.99 1.20 -5.67
CA PHE A 91 -4.90 0.54 -4.37
C PHE A 91 -3.46 0.29 -3.96
N THR A 92 -3.13 0.62 -2.69
CA THR A 92 -1.91 0.12 -2.06
C THR A 92 -2.13 -1.29 -1.55
N ILE A 93 -1.43 -2.26 -2.14
CA ILE A 93 -1.51 -3.69 -1.84
C ILE A 93 -0.15 -4.20 -1.35
N HIS A 94 -0.09 -4.68 -0.11
CA HIS A 94 1.16 -5.16 0.52
C HIS A 94 1.40 -6.66 0.26
N ALA A 95 1.29 -7.10 -0.98
CA ALA A 95 1.45 -8.51 -1.36
C ALA A 95 2.92 -8.98 -1.36
N GLY A 96 3.89 -8.05 -1.34
CA GLY A 96 5.33 -8.37 -1.36
C GLY A 96 5.89 -8.90 -0.05
N VAL A 97 5.18 -8.71 1.07
CA VAL A 97 5.59 -9.24 2.38
C VAL A 97 5.30 -10.73 2.43
N LEU A 98 6.33 -11.57 2.37
CA LEU A 98 6.19 -13.01 2.42
C LEU A 98 6.62 -13.60 3.78
N ARG A 99 6.11 -14.76 4.08
CA ARG A 99 6.41 -15.47 5.34
C ARG A 99 7.90 -15.75 5.53
N GLU A 100 8.61 -16.10 4.47
CA GLU A 100 10.05 -16.33 4.44
C GLU A 100 10.90 -15.08 4.70
N HIS A 101 10.30 -13.88 4.59
CA HIS A 101 10.99 -12.61 4.91
C HIS A 101 10.99 -12.32 6.42
N LEU A 102 10.05 -12.87 7.20
CA LEU A 102 9.89 -12.55 8.62
C LEU A 102 11.14 -12.84 9.48
N PRO A 103 11.94 -13.88 9.21
CA PRO A 103 13.21 -14.07 9.93
C PRO A 103 14.20 -12.91 9.77
N PHE A 104 14.22 -12.22 8.63
CA PHE A 104 15.09 -11.06 8.40
C PHE A 104 14.71 -9.87 9.28
N VAL A 105 13.40 -9.67 9.47
CA VAL A 105 12.86 -8.58 10.29
C VAL A 105 13.27 -8.67 11.76
N ARG A 106 13.47 -9.89 12.29
CA ARG A 106 13.87 -10.09 13.70
C ARG A 106 15.21 -9.44 14.07
N LYS A 107 16.05 -9.16 13.08
CA LYS A 107 17.36 -8.53 13.26
C LYS A 107 17.31 -7.01 13.21
N ARG A 108 16.17 -6.43 12.84
CA ARG A 108 16.00 -4.98 12.71
C ARG A 108 15.92 -4.29 14.05
N LEU A 109 16.43 -3.08 14.08
CA LEU A 109 16.33 -2.20 15.26
C LEU A 109 14.87 -1.76 15.50
N ILE A 110 14.13 -1.44 14.42
CA ILE A 110 12.77 -0.88 14.52
C ILE A 110 11.70 -1.90 14.11
N GLY A 111 12.06 -3.01 13.48
CA GLY A 111 11.13 -4.05 13.06
C GLY A 111 10.33 -3.66 11.80
N ILE A 112 8.99 -3.78 11.82
CA ILE A 112 8.09 -3.45 10.70
C ILE A 112 7.35 -2.16 11.03
N VAL A 113 7.68 -1.07 10.35
CA VAL A 113 7.05 0.25 10.54
C VAL A 113 5.82 0.46 9.66
N SER A 114 5.71 -0.29 8.56
CA SER A 114 4.51 -0.28 7.72
C SER A 114 3.33 -0.87 8.48
N ARG A 115 2.22 -0.12 8.56
CA ARG A 115 0.98 -0.61 9.19
C ARG A 115 0.42 -1.82 8.43
N GLY A 116 0.36 -1.75 7.09
CA GLY A 116 -0.11 -2.86 6.26
C GLY A 116 0.81 -4.08 6.36
N GLY A 117 2.13 -3.86 6.28
CA GLY A 117 3.13 -4.92 6.43
C GLY A 117 3.06 -5.61 7.79
N SER A 118 2.92 -4.85 8.88
CA SER A 118 2.83 -5.43 10.24
C SER A 118 1.55 -6.21 10.47
N LEU A 119 0.42 -5.76 9.91
CA LEU A 119 -0.86 -6.47 9.96
C LEU A 119 -0.77 -7.82 9.24
N LEU A 120 -0.24 -7.85 8.03
CA LEU A 120 -0.08 -9.09 7.27
C LEU A 120 0.94 -10.03 7.91
N ALA A 121 2.04 -9.51 8.45
CA ALA A 121 3.00 -10.31 9.22
C ALA A 121 2.32 -10.98 10.41
N LYS A 122 1.48 -10.26 11.16
CA LYS A 122 0.70 -10.81 12.28
C LYS A 122 -0.26 -11.88 11.81
N TRP A 123 -0.97 -11.67 10.70
CA TRP A 123 -1.88 -12.64 10.10
C TRP A 123 -1.15 -13.93 9.72
N MET A 124 -0.03 -13.82 9.00
CA MET A 124 0.81 -14.96 8.59
C MET A 124 1.34 -15.77 9.78
N LEU A 125 1.76 -15.07 10.86
CA LEU A 125 2.24 -15.74 12.07
C LEU A 125 1.12 -16.46 12.82
N HIS A 126 -0.10 -15.91 12.83
CA HIS A 126 -1.26 -16.50 13.48
C HIS A 126 -1.72 -17.78 12.76
N HIS A 127 -1.89 -17.71 11.45
CA HIS A 127 -2.42 -18.82 10.65
C HIS A 127 -1.35 -19.83 10.22
N GLY A 128 -0.07 -19.46 10.27
CA GLY A 128 1.00 -20.29 9.75
C GLY A 128 0.99 -20.38 8.20
N GLU A 129 0.29 -19.49 7.53
CA GLU A 129 0.08 -19.46 6.09
C GLU A 129 0.85 -18.33 5.42
N GLN A 130 0.89 -18.32 4.07
CA GLN A 130 1.48 -17.25 3.28
C GLN A 130 0.54 -16.04 3.24
N ASN A 131 1.11 -14.87 2.95
CA ASN A 131 0.38 -13.62 2.78
C ASN A 131 -0.83 -13.80 1.86
N LEU A 132 -2.01 -13.55 2.41
CA LEU A 132 -3.29 -13.75 1.72
C LEU A 132 -3.40 -12.93 0.42
N MET A 133 -2.88 -11.70 0.40
CA MET A 133 -2.89 -10.87 -0.81
C MET A 133 -1.95 -11.39 -1.90
N TYR A 134 -0.86 -12.07 -1.52
CA TYR A 134 0.01 -12.76 -2.46
C TYR A 134 -0.66 -14.00 -3.04
N GLN A 135 -1.35 -14.78 -2.20
CA GLN A 135 -2.07 -15.98 -2.62
C GLN A 135 -3.23 -15.66 -3.57
N LEU A 136 -3.92 -14.53 -3.37
CA LEU A 136 -5.07 -14.08 -4.17
C LEU A 136 -4.65 -13.15 -5.33
N TRP A 137 -3.37 -13.16 -5.74
CA TRP A 137 -2.86 -12.15 -6.65
C TRP A 137 -3.60 -12.10 -7.99
N ASP A 138 -3.91 -13.23 -8.57
CA ASP A 138 -4.58 -13.30 -9.88
C ASP A 138 -6.04 -12.80 -9.77
N GLU A 139 -6.76 -13.15 -8.72
CA GLU A 139 -8.11 -12.66 -8.46
C GLU A 139 -8.12 -11.15 -8.20
N ILE A 140 -7.13 -10.64 -7.48
CA ILE A 140 -6.97 -9.20 -7.28
C ILE A 140 -6.70 -8.50 -8.62
N CYS A 141 -5.82 -9.02 -9.46
CA CYS A 141 -5.56 -8.47 -10.79
C CYS A 141 -6.82 -8.44 -11.66
N GLU A 142 -7.68 -9.46 -11.60
CA GLU A 142 -8.94 -9.47 -12.34
C GLU A 142 -9.90 -8.36 -11.90
N ILE A 143 -9.99 -8.07 -10.60
CA ILE A 143 -10.76 -6.92 -10.09
C ILE A 143 -10.15 -5.61 -10.59
N MET A 144 -8.83 -5.44 -10.43
CA MET A 144 -8.12 -4.23 -10.84
C MET A 144 -8.33 -3.94 -12.33
N ARG A 145 -8.17 -4.96 -13.18
CA ARG A 145 -8.39 -4.86 -14.63
C ARG A 145 -9.84 -4.51 -14.97
N ARG A 146 -10.82 -5.13 -14.28
CA ARG A 146 -12.25 -4.91 -14.55
C ARG A 146 -12.68 -3.48 -14.32
N TYR A 147 -12.13 -2.84 -13.29
CA TYR A 147 -12.50 -1.48 -12.88
C TYR A 147 -11.47 -0.42 -13.25
N ASP A 148 -10.44 -0.79 -14.03
CA ASP A 148 -9.33 0.09 -14.44
C ASP A 148 -8.61 0.74 -13.25
N VAL A 149 -8.39 -0.04 -12.19
CA VAL A 149 -7.69 0.40 -10.98
C VAL A 149 -6.21 0.05 -11.08
N SER A 150 -5.33 1.00 -10.76
CA SER A 150 -3.88 0.80 -10.76
C SER A 150 -3.37 0.25 -9.44
N PHE A 151 -2.25 -0.48 -9.48
CA PHE A 151 -1.53 -0.89 -8.28
C PHE A 151 -0.56 0.17 -7.78
N SER A 152 -0.57 0.43 -6.46
CA SER A 152 0.56 0.91 -5.69
C SER A 152 1.08 -0.28 -4.89
N LEU A 153 2.16 -0.94 -5.35
CA LEU A 153 2.72 -2.10 -4.66
C LEU A 153 3.42 -1.66 -3.39
N GLY A 154 2.78 -1.94 -2.25
CA GLY A 154 3.21 -1.43 -0.95
C GLY A 154 4.50 -2.06 -0.46
N ASP A 155 5.42 -1.24 0.04
CA ASP A 155 6.68 -1.63 0.65
C ASP A 155 6.50 -1.94 2.16
N GLY A 156 5.83 -3.05 2.45
CA GLY A 156 5.52 -3.45 3.83
C GLY A 156 6.73 -3.70 4.71
N LEU A 157 7.89 -3.97 4.13
CA LEU A 157 9.17 -4.16 4.82
C LEU A 157 10.17 -3.01 4.60
N ARG A 158 9.69 -1.81 4.24
CA ARG A 158 10.57 -0.63 4.22
C ARG A 158 11.25 -0.43 5.56
N PRO A 159 12.51 0.07 5.61
CA PRO A 159 13.19 0.38 6.86
C PRO A 159 12.49 1.55 7.58
N GLY A 160 12.47 1.51 8.91
CA GLY A 160 11.97 2.60 9.74
C GLY A 160 13.04 3.61 10.15
N GLY A 161 14.28 3.37 9.79
CA GLY A 161 15.41 4.23 10.09
C GLY A 161 16.66 3.78 9.35
N LEU A 162 17.69 4.61 9.35
CA LEU A 162 18.93 4.39 8.60
C LEU A 162 19.63 3.09 8.95
N ALA A 163 19.52 2.62 10.19
CA ALA A 163 20.16 1.39 10.65
C ALA A 163 19.63 0.12 9.97
N ASP A 164 18.37 0.14 9.51
CA ASP A 164 17.70 -0.97 8.87
C ASP A 164 17.64 -0.79 7.33
N ALA A 165 18.20 0.30 6.80
CA ALA A 165 18.14 0.61 5.38
C ALA A 165 18.91 -0.40 4.53
N THR A 166 18.36 -0.76 3.37
CA THR A 166 18.96 -1.67 2.39
C THR A 166 19.30 -3.05 2.98
N ASP A 167 18.55 -3.48 3.98
CA ASP A 167 18.73 -4.78 4.62
C ASP A 167 18.11 -5.93 3.81
N ALA A 168 18.33 -7.15 4.27
CA ALA A 168 17.82 -8.34 3.60
C ALA A 168 16.28 -8.39 3.52
N ALA A 169 15.56 -7.82 4.50
CA ALA A 169 14.10 -7.78 4.49
C ALA A 169 13.58 -6.84 3.40
N GLN A 170 14.13 -5.63 3.30
CA GLN A 170 13.78 -4.67 2.26
C GLN A 170 14.06 -5.23 0.86
N LEU A 171 15.25 -5.81 0.66
CA LEU A 171 15.66 -6.31 -0.66
C LEU A 171 14.92 -7.58 -1.08
N ALA A 172 14.58 -8.46 -0.14
CA ALA A 172 13.77 -9.65 -0.42
C ALA A 172 12.35 -9.27 -0.84
N GLU A 173 11.73 -8.32 -0.15
CA GLU A 173 10.43 -7.78 -0.58
C GLU A 173 10.52 -7.14 -1.96
N LEU A 174 11.53 -6.31 -2.23
CA LEU A 174 11.69 -5.65 -3.52
C LEU A 174 11.75 -6.66 -4.69
N ALA A 175 12.42 -7.80 -4.49
CA ALA A 175 12.45 -8.86 -5.49
C ALA A 175 11.05 -9.40 -5.82
N VAL A 176 10.23 -9.60 -4.79
CA VAL A 176 8.82 -10.04 -4.96
C VAL A 176 7.96 -8.95 -5.60
N LEU A 177 8.19 -7.67 -5.26
CA LEU A 177 7.49 -6.56 -5.92
C LEU A 177 7.79 -6.53 -7.43
N GLY A 178 9.01 -6.88 -7.83
CA GLY A 178 9.38 -7.05 -9.25
C GLY A 178 8.59 -8.19 -9.92
N GLU A 179 8.49 -9.35 -9.27
CA GLU A 179 7.69 -10.48 -9.75
C GLU A 179 6.20 -10.10 -9.91
N LEU A 180 5.63 -9.47 -8.89
CA LEU A 180 4.24 -9.04 -8.89
C LEU A 180 3.96 -7.96 -9.95
N THR A 181 4.93 -7.08 -10.21
CA THR A 181 4.86 -6.09 -11.29
C THR A 181 4.67 -6.76 -12.65
N GLU A 182 5.51 -7.75 -12.98
CA GLU A 182 5.36 -8.49 -14.24
C GLU A 182 4.02 -9.23 -14.33
N LYS A 183 3.58 -9.86 -13.25
CA LYS A 183 2.29 -10.55 -13.20
C LYS A 183 1.14 -9.57 -13.45
N ALA A 184 1.12 -8.42 -12.77
CA ALA A 184 0.09 -7.39 -12.96
C ALA A 184 0.06 -6.87 -14.40
N TRP A 185 1.21 -6.63 -15.03
CA TRP A 185 1.28 -6.21 -16.43
C TRP A 185 0.72 -7.26 -17.40
N ARG A 186 0.94 -8.56 -17.14
CA ARG A 186 0.34 -9.63 -17.95
C ARG A 186 -1.19 -9.64 -17.87
N HIS A 187 -1.75 -9.19 -16.73
CA HIS A 187 -3.20 -8.97 -16.57
C HIS A 187 -3.68 -7.64 -17.16
N GLY A 188 -2.78 -6.78 -17.66
CA GLY A 188 -3.12 -5.47 -18.22
C GLY A 188 -3.30 -4.38 -17.17
N CYS A 189 -2.84 -4.59 -15.93
CA CYS A 189 -2.93 -3.62 -14.85
C CYS A 189 -1.71 -2.68 -14.84
N GLN A 190 -1.93 -1.40 -14.55
CA GLN A 190 -0.86 -0.45 -14.31
C GLN A 190 -0.28 -0.63 -12.90
N VAL A 191 1.02 -0.36 -12.77
CA VAL A 191 1.76 -0.55 -11.51
C VAL A 191 2.67 0.63 -11.26
N MET A 192 2.63 1.17 -10.03
CA MET A 192 3.75 1.87 -9.40
C MET A 192 4.21 1.07 -8.17
N VAL A 193 5.49 1.16 -7.84
CA VAL A 193 6.10 0.44 -6.70
C VAL A 193 6.41 1.44 -5.60
N GLU A 194 6.00 1.15 -4.38
CA GLU A 194 6.40 1.94 -3.23
C GLU A 194 7.81 1.58 -2.76
N GLY A 195 8.50 2.56 -2.18
CA GLY A 195 9.84 2.37 -1.65
C GLY A 195 10.15 3.30 -0.49
N PRO A 196 11.27 3.05 0.20
CA PRO A 196 11.62 3.70 1.44
C PRO A 196 12.08 5.15 1.25
N GLY A 197 11.79 6.00 2.26
CA GLY A 197 12.40 7.32 2.43
C GLY A 197 13.52 7.33 3.48
N HIS A 198 13.59 6.34 4.35
CA HIS A 198 14.57 6.23 5.44
C HIS A 198 15.84 5.49 4.97
N VAL A 199 16.49 6.03 3.94
CA VAL A 199 17.70 5.47 3.34
C VAL A 199 18.81 6.53 3.43
N PRO A 200 20.05 6.17 3.82
CA PRO A 200 21.18 7.10 3.79
C PRO A 200 21.32 7.75 2.43
N PHE A 201 21.69 9.03 2.41
CA PHE A 201 21.74 9.83 1.18
C PHE A 201 22.64 9.19 0.10
N ASP A 202 23.78 8.64 0.49
CA ASP A 202 24.73 7.95 -0.39
C ASP A 202 24.20 6.60 -0.95
N GLN A 203 23.12 6.04 -0.38
CA GLN A 203 22.49 4.81 -0.84
C GLN A 203 21.27 5.04 -1.75
N ILE A 204 20.80 6.28 -1.91
CA ILE A 204 19.62 6.59 -2.72
C ILE A 204 19.83 6.12 -4.16
N GLU A 205 20.96 6.48 -4.77
CA GLU A 205 21.25 6.09 -6.16
C GLU A 205 21.27 4.56 -6.34
N TYR A 206 21.85 3.84 -5.39
CA TYR A 206 21.88 2.38 -5.39
C TYR A 206 20.48 1.79 -5.35
N ASN A 207 19.64 2.25 -4.41
CA ASN A 207 18.26 1.77 -4.27
C ASN A 207 17.42 2.07 -5.51
N MET A 208 17.57 3.26 -6.12
CA MET A 208 16.88 3.64 -7.36
C MET A 208 17.30 2.76 -8.53
N LYS A 209 18.60 2.50 -8.71
CA LYS A 209 19.10 1.63 -9.79
C LYS A 209 18.63 0.19 -9.61
N LEU A 210 18.64 -0.29 -8.36
CA LEU A 210 18.21 -1.64 -8.04
C LEU A 210 16.72 -1.81 -8.31
N GLN A 211 15.87 -0.90 -7.83
CA GLN A 211 14.42 -0.94 -8.08
C GLN A 211 14.12 -0.94 -9.58
N ARG A 212 14.70 -0.02 -10.34
CA ARG A 212 14.47 0.06 -11.79
C ARG A 212 14.84 -1.23 -12.52
N ARG A 213 15.88 -1.91 -12.06
CA ARG A 213 16.31 -3.19 -12.63
C ARG A 213 15.36 -4.33 -12.23
N VAL A 214 15.05 -4.44 -10.92
CA VAL A 214 14.27 -5.54 -10.36
C VAL A 214 12.79 -5.42 -10.72
N CYS A 215 12.25 -4.18 -10.73
CA CYS A 215 10.86 -3.91 -11.07
C CYS A 215 10.68 -3.44 -12.52
N HIS A 216 11.59 -3.81 -13.42
CA HIS A 216 11.48 -3.67 -14.88
C HIS A 216 11.20 -2.22 -15.36
N GLY A 217 11.62 -1.23 -14.59
CA GLY A 217 11.42 0.19 -14.90
C GLY A 217 10.06 0.76 -14.45
N ALA A 218 9.28 0.03 -13.68
CA ALA A 218 8.04 0.55 -13.08
C ALA A 218 8.29 1.84 -12.29
N PRO A 219 7.36 2.81 -12.29
CA PRO A 219 7.46 4.02 -11.49
C PRO A 219 7.71 3.70 -10.01
N PHE A 220 8.54 4.52 -9.37
CA PHE A 220 8.93 4.32 -7.98
C PHE A 220 8.42 5.48 -7.11
N TYR A 221 7.47 5.19 -6.23
CA TYR A 221 6.93 6.12 -5.25
C TYR A 221 7.67 5.94 -3.93
N VAL A 222 8.29 7.01 -3.44
CA VAL A 222 9.07 6.98 -2.20
C VAL A 222 8.56 8.02 -1.21
N LEU A 223 8.82 7.81 0.08
CA LEU A 223 8.65 8.85 1.08
C LEU A 223 9.65 9.99 0.78
N GLY A 224 9.26 11.21 1.13
CA GLY A 224 10.14 12.37 0.94
C GLY A 224 11.48 12.21 1.66
N PRO A 225 12.51 12.95 1.22
CA PRO A 225 13.79 12.92 1.88
C PRO A 225 13.68 13.42 3.32
N LEU A 226 14.46 12.83 4.18
CA LEU A 226 14.59 13.22 5.58
C LEU A 226 15.85 14.06 5.77
#